data_f736729d96e2bf2da50d50188299eae2
#
_entry.id   f736729d96e2bf2da50d50188299eae2
#
_cell.length_a   1.000
_cell.length_b   1.000
_cell.length_c   1.000
_cell.angle_alpha   90.00
_cell.angle_beta   90.00
_cell.angle_gamma   90.00
#
_symmetry.space_group_name_H-M   'P 1'
#
loop_
_entity.id
_entity.type
_entity.pdbx_description
1 polymer ?
#
loop_
_entity_poly.entity_id
_entity_poly.type
_entity_poly.pdbx_seq_one_letter_code
_entity_poly.pdbx_strand_id
1 'polypeptide(L)'
;MRLIACIRSTLSVVLCVVALQSARANDVQPRLYSNVPTGVNFLSLVYAHSEGEVTFDDSVPLEDVEGDIDSYLVSFARGLNIGGKSVLLSVAVPYTDIALDGLYLGLPASGQRQGMGDPVVRLAVNLHGAPALTPEEFRSFKPKTIIGASFSVGIPLGRYDRDRVLNNGTNRWTLIGRLGLSHRIGQWEFESEAGVIWSSSNDEVLRTNRLEQDPTGLLRGGVIYHFGPGVWLGGGFSYLYGGDTKLNGVKRDDHRNNWRVGAAISFPLARGHQMQLRVTDGVASRIGGDFTTYALAYTRTF
;
A
#
# COMPACT_ATOMS: atom_id res chain seq x y z
N MET A 1 -0.33 19.43 39.62
CA MET A 1 -1.38 19.42 38.56
C MET A 1 -0.87 19.63 37.13
N ARG A 2 0.15 20.45 36.88
CA ARG A 2 0.67 20.69 35.50
C ARG A 2 1.44 19.50 34.88
N LEU A 3 2.06 18.63 35.70
CA LEU A 3 2.83 17.47 35.20
C LEU A 3 1.94 16.34 34.65
N ILE A 4 0.76 16.14 35.25
CA ILE A 4 -0.19 15.07 34.84
C ILE A 4 -0.92 15.46 33.56
N ALA A 5 -1.15 16.75 33.32
CA ALA A 5 -1.73 17.24 32.08
C ALA A 5 -0.75 17.08 30.89
N CYS A 6 0.56 17.28 31.13
CA CYS A 6 1.60 17.11 30.12
C CYS A 6 1.78 15.62 29.70
N ILE A 7 1.61 14.67 30.63
CA ILE A 7 1.72 13.23 30.34
C ILE A 7 0.50 12.73 29.55
N ARG A 8 -0.69 13.27 29.78
CA ARG A 8 -1.90 12.93 29.02
C ARG A 8 -1.86 13.50 27.60
N SER A 9 -1.33 14.70 27.41
CA SER A 9 -1.21 15.33 26.08
C SER A 9 -0.19 14.63 25.17
N THR A 10 0.93 14.13 25.70
CA THR A 10 1.92 13.38 24.92
C THR A 10 1.40 12.00 24.49
N LEU A 11 0.51 11.37 25.29
CA LEU A 11 -0.04 10.06 24.94
C LEU A 11 -1.01 10.11 23.75
N SER A 12 -1.69 11.22 23.55
CA SER A 12 -2.72 11.39 22.50
C SER A 12 -2.13 11.62 21.11
N VAL A 13 -0.95 12.22 21.00
CA VAL A 13 -0.29 12.57 19.73
C VAL A 13 0.35 11.35 19.02
N VAL A 14 0.51 10.22 19.71
CA VAL A 14 1.18 9.02 19.21
C VAL A 14 0.46 8.34 18.03
N LEU A 15 -0.80 8.66 17.77
CA LEU A 15 -1.65 7.94 16.80
C LEU A 15 -1.50 8.34 15.35
N CYS A 16 -0.95 9.52 15.04
CA CYS A 16 -0.80 10.01 13.67
C CYS A 16 -0.02 9.04 12.76
N VAL A 17 0.90 8.26 13.32
CA VAL A 17 1.85 7.45 12.55
C VAL A 17 1.21 6.22 11.90
N VAL A 18 0.24 5.60 12.54
CA VAL A 18 -0.36 4.33 12.07
C VAL A 18 -1.33 4.55 10.91
N ALA A 19 -2.03 5.68 10.90
CA ALA A 19 -3.05 6.00 9.91
C ALA A 19 -2.48 6.23 8.50
N LEU A 20 -1.37 6.95 8.39
CA LEU A 20 -0.77 7.34 7.10
C LEU A 20 -0.07 6.17 6.38
N GLN A 21 0.47 5.21 7.12
CA GLN A 21 1.26 4.11 6.54
C GLN A 21 0.40 3.00 5.95
N SER A 22 -0.84 2.89 6.38
CA SER A 22 -1.80 1.89 5.88
C SER A 22 -2.34 2.20 4.49
N ALA A 23 -2.24 3.44 4.03
CA ALA A 23 -2.67 3.86 2.70
C ALA A 23 -1.96 3.08 1.57
N ARG A 24 -0.72 2.63 1.79
CA ARG A 24 0.07 1.89 0.79
C ARG A 24 -0.34 0.43 0.60
N ALA A 25 -0.80 -0.23 1.66
CA ALA A 25 -1.30 -1.60 1.56
C ALA A 25 -2.69 -1.67 0.92
N ASN A 26 -3.42 -0.55 0.92
CA ASN A 26 -4.79 -0.40 0.47
C ASN A 26 -4.93 0.14 -0.97
N ASP A 27 -3.84 0.32 -1.69
CA ASP A 27 -3.87 0.89 -3.03
C ASP A 27 -4.56 -0.06 -4.04
N VAL A 28 -5.46 0.48 -4.86
CA VAL A 28 -6.16 -0.25 -5.92
C VAL A 28 -5.19 -0.45 -7.09
N GLN A 29 -4.50 -1.59 -7.12
CA GLN A 29 -3.57 -1.96 -8.19
C GLN A 29 -4.17 -3.03 -9.09
N PRO A 30 -4.45 -2.74 -10.38
CA PRO A 30 -4.85 -3.76 -11.33
C PRO A 30 -3.69 -4.71 -11.69
N ARG A 31 -4.04 -5.93 -12.13
CA ARG A 31 -3.13 -6.92 -12.71
C ARG A 31 -2.08 -7.50 -11.73
N LEU A 32 -2.46 -7.69 -10.48
CA LEU A 32 -1.56 -8.21 -9.43
C LEU A 32 -1.07 -9.64 -9.68
N TYR A 33 -1.83 -10.46 -10.39
CA TYR A 33 -1.55 -11.88 -10.68
C TYR A 33 -1.37 -12.15 -12.16
N SER A 34 -1.06 -11.13 -12.96
CA SER A 34 -0.72 -11.34 -14.36
C SER A 34 0.49 -12.26 -14.50
N ASN A 35 0.44 -13.18 -15.47
CA ASN A 35 1.61 -13.97 -15.81
C ASN A 35 2.77 -13.08 -16.27
N VAL A 36 3.99 -13.46 -15.94
CA VAL A 36 5.22 -12.76 -16.34
C VAL A 36 6.21 -13.76 -16.95
N PRO A 37 6.95 -13.36 -18.00
CA PRO A 37 7.94 -14.25 -18.59
C PRO A 37 9.14 -14.46 -17.65
N THR A 38 9.64 -15.68 -17.64
CA THR A 38 10.81 -16.09 -16.85
C THR A 38 12.08 -15.38 -17.34
N GLY A 39 12.91 -14.92 -16.39
CA GLY A 39 14.18 -14.27 -16.67
C GLY A 39 14.07 -12.78 -16.99
N VAL A 40 12.86 -12.26 -17.20
CA VAL A 40 12.63 -10.85 -17.53
C VAL A 40 12.66 -9.99 -16.27
N ASN A 41 13.31 -8.83 -16.37
CA ASN A 41 13.41 -7.85 -15.30
C ASN A 41 12.49 -6.66 -15.57
N PHE A 42 11.99 -6.05 -14.50
CA PHE A 42 11.17 -4.87 -14.51
C PHE A 42 11.76 -3.83 -13.55
N LEU A 43 12.06 -2.64 -14.05
CA LEU A 43 12.42 -1.49 -13.22
C LEU A 43 11.29 -0.48 -13.32
N SER A 44 10.69 -0.12 -12.19
CA SER A 44 9.58 0.85 -12.15
C SER A 44 9.94 2.05 -11.29
N LEU A 45 9.58 3.23 -11.78
CA LEU A 45 9.64 4.50 -11.10
C LEU A 45 8.20 5.00 -10.97
N VAL A 46 7.78 5.33 -9.76
CA VAL A 46 6.43 5.85 -9.49
C VAL A 46 6.54 7.16 -8.73
N TYR A 47 5.81 8.15 -9.18
CA TYR A 47 5.46 9.35 -8.43
C TYR A 47 3.99 9.32 -8.11
N ALA A 48 3.62 9.67 -6.88
CA ALA A 48 2.25 9.82 -6.48
C ALA A 48 2.12 11.04 -5.55
N HIS A 49 1.09 11.82 -5.80
CA HIS A 49 0.65 12.93 -4.97
C HIS A 49 -0.69 12.56 -4.33
N SER A 50 -0.81 12.76 -3.03
CA SER A 50 -2.01 12.42 -2.25
C SER A 50 -2.39 13.62 -1.40
N GLU A 51 -3.63 14.05 -1.51
CA GLU A 51 -4.23 15.13 -0.72
C GLU A 51 -5.54 14.65 -0.09
N GLY A 52 -5.84 15.09 1.13
CA GLY A 52 -7.08 14.72 1.81
C GLY A 52 -6.99 14.81 3.33
N GLU A 53 -8.03 14.32 3.97
CA GLU A 53 -8.20 14.40 5.42
C GLU A 53 -7.65 13.16 6.13
N VAL A 54 -7.30 13.33 7.40
CA VAL A 54 -6.88 12.24 8.29
C VAL A 54 -7.79 12.20 9.50
N THR A 55 -8.58 11.14 9.59
CA THR A 55 -9.49 10.90 10.71
C THR A 55 -8.77 10.11 11.82
N PHE A 56 -8.85 10.61 13.03
CA PHE A 56 -8.32 9.99 14.23
C PHE A 56 -9.44 9.50 15.15
N ASP A 57 -9.09 8.63 16.08
CA ASP A 57 -9.92 8.22 17.21
C ASP A 57 -10.17 9.43 18.13
N ASP A 58 -11.38 9.56 18.69
CA ASP A 58 -11.82 10.68 19.56
C ASP A 58 -10.94 10.90 20.79
N SER A 59 -10.09 9.93 21.17
CA SER A 59 -9.12 10.08 22.25
C SER A 59 -7.90 10.92 21.86
N VAL A 60 -7.73 11.20 20.56
CA VAL A 60 -6.65 12.03 20.00
C VAL A 60 -7.15 13.45 19.88
N PRO A 61 -6.56 14.44 20.55
CA PRO A 61 -6.99 15.83 20.47
C PRO A 61 -6.46 16.52 19.20
N LEU A 62 -6.65 15.88 18.06
CA LEU A 62 -6.36 16.41 16.73
C LEU A 62 -7.67 16.48 15.96
N GLU A 63 -7.95 17.66 15.41
CA GLU A 63 -9.16 17.97 14.67
C GLU A 63 -8.78 18.61 13.33
N ASP A 64 -9.60 18.42 12.31
CA ASP A 64 -9.48 19.01 10.98
C ASP A 64 -8.08 18.83 10.39
N VAL A 65 -7.56 17.59 10.45
CA VAL A 65 -6.22 17.30 9.95
C VAL A 65 -6.27 17.02 8.45
N GLU A 66 -5.63 17.92 7.69
CA GLU A 66 -5.39 17.78 6.27
C GLU A 66 -3.96 17.28 6.02
N GLY A 67 -3.79 16.47 4.99
CA GLY A 67 -2.50 15.91 4.60
C GLY A 67 -2.21 16.12 3.13
N ASP A 68 -0.97 16.51 2.86
CA ASP A 68 -0.36 16.57 1.54
C ASP A 68 0.87 15.64 1.53
N ILE A 69 0.91 14.70 0.61
CA ILE A 69 1.94 13.66 0.60
C ILE A 69 2.46 13.42 -0.81
N ASP A 70 3.72 13.78 -1.03
CA ASP A 70 4.46 13.36 -2.20
C ASP A 70 5.18 12.03 -1.95
N SER A 71 4.99 11.08 -2.85
CA SER A 71 5.57 9.74 -2.76
C SER A 71 6.34 9.38 -4.02
N TYR A 72 7.56 8.93 -3.84
CA TYR A 72 8.44 8.42 -4.88
C TYR A 72 8.74 6.95 -4.56
N LEU A 73 8.57 6.06 -5.54
CA LEU A 73 8.84 4.63 -5.38
C LEU A 73 9.75 4.16 -6.49
N VAL A 74 10.85 3.52 -6.11
CA VAL A 74 11.68 2.74 -7.01
C VAL A 74 11.44 1.28 -6.73
N SER A 75 11.12 0.48 -7.75
CA SER A 75 10.96 -0.96 -7.59
C SER A 75 11.66 -1.74 -8.68
N PHE A 76 12.23 -2.87 -8.29
CA PHE A 76 12.81 -3.86 -9.18
C PHE A 76 12.05 -5.18 -9.00
N ALA A 77 11.73 -5.83 -10.12
CA ALA A 77 11.10 -7.15 -10.08
C ALA A 77 11.72 -8.07 -11.14
N ARG A 78 11.70 -9.38 -10.87
CA ARG A 78 12.19 -10.41 -11.78
C ARG A 78 11.21 -11.57 -11.86
N GLY A 79 10.89 -11.98 -13.08
CA GLY A 79 10.16 -13.20 -13.37
C GLY A 79 11.04 -14.44 -13.18
N LEU A 80 10.57 -15.40 -12.42
CA LEU A 80 11.28 -16.63 -12.08
C LEU A 80 10.43 -17.84 -12.45
N ASN A 81 11.10 -18.99 -12.63
CA ASN A 81 10.48 -20.29 -12.72
C ASN A 81 10.79 -21.09 -11.45
N ILE A 82 9.77 -21.43 -10.68
CA ILE A 82 9.91 -22.30 -9.51
C ILE A 82 8.90 -23.44 -9.66
N GLY A 83 9.43 -24.65 -9.92
CA GLY A 83 8.58 -25.84 -10.11
C GLY A 83 7.59 -25.73 -11.28
N GLY A 84 7.97 -25.07 -12.38
CA GLY A 84 7.09 -24.87 -13.55
C GLY A 84 6.04 -23.78 -13.39
N LYS A 85 6.02 -23.08 -12.26
CA LYS A 85 5.08 -21.98 -11.98
C LYS A 85 5.73 -20.62 -12.22
N SER A 86 4.95 -19.68 -12.75
CA SER A 86 5.38 -18.28 -12.85
C SER A 86 5.43 -17.65 -11.47
N VAL A 87 6.60 -17.12 -11.12
CA VAL A 87 6.87 -16.45 -9.84
C VAL A 87 7.44 -15.07 -10.13
N LEU A 88 6.99 -14.06 -9.39
CA LEU A 88 7.53 -12.71 -9.44
C LEU A 88 8.13 -12.36 -8.07
N LEU A 89 9.44 -12.15 -8.04
CA LEU A 89 10.14 -11.57 -6.89
C LEU A 89 10.34 -10.08 -7.12
N SER A 90 9.97 -9.25 -6.17
CA SER A 90 10.13 -7.81 -6.27
C SER A 90 10.62 -7.17 -4.97
N VAL A 91 11.33 -6.07 -5.12
CA VAL A 91 11.77 -5.17 -4.04
C VAL A 91 11.31 -3.76 -4.39
N ALA A 92 10.74 -3.05 -3.43
CA ALA A 92 10.30 -1.68 -3.60
C ALA A 92 10.81 -0.81 -2.45
N VAL A 93 11.34 0.36 -2.77
CA VAL A 93 11.89 1.33 -1.80
C VAL A 93 11.13 2.64 -1.98
N PRO A 94 10.33 3.03 -0.99
CA PRO A 94 9.61 4.29 -1.02
C PRO A 94 10.39 5.43 -0.37
N TYR A 95 10.19 6.63 -0.91
CA TYR A 95 10.58 7.90 -0.27
C TYR A 95 9.34 8.80 -0.23
N THR A 96 9.10 9.50 0.87
CA THR A 96 7.94 10.36 1.02
C THR A 96 8.31 11.70 1.62
N ASP A 97 7.65 12.75 1.13
CA ASP A 97 7.49 14.02 1.80
C ASP A 97 6.04 14.13 2.29
N ILE A 98 5.84 14.35 3.57
CA ILE A 98 4.55 14.36 4.25
C ILE A 98 4.41 15.70 4.93
N ALA A 99 3.38 16.45 4.59
CA ALA A 99 2.95 17.65 5.30
C ALA A 99 1.56 17.42 5.89
N LEU A 100 1.37 17.79 7.14
CA LEU A 100 0.09 17.73 7.86
C LEU A 100 -0.18 19.07 8.51
N ASP A 101 -1.40 19.55 8.36
CA ASP A 101 -1.90 20.76 9.01
C ASP A 101 -3.23 20.42 9.71
N GLY A 102 -3.52 21.06 10.85
CA GLY A 102 -4.75 20.79 11.59
C GLY A 102 -4.79 21.54 12.92
N LEU A 103 -5.67 21.10 13.81
CA LEU A 103 -5.81 21.68 15.15
C LEU A 103 -5.36 20.67 16.21
N TYR A 104 -4.52 21.10 17.13
CA TYR A 104 -4.16 20.34 18.34
C TYR A 104 -4.71 21.07 19.57
N LEU A 105 -5.66 20.45 20.27
CA LEU A 105 -6.39 21.08 21.39
C LEU A 105 -7.02 22.43 20.99
N GLY A 106 -7.58 22.53 19.77
CA GLY A 106 -8.20 23.74 19.20
C GLY A 106 -7.21 24.82 18.75
N LEU A 107 -5.89 24.57 18.76
CA LEU A 107 -4.87 25.49 18.30
C LEU A 107 -4.22 25.00 17.00
N PRO A 108 -3.94 25.89 16.03
CA PRO A 108 -3.27 25.49 14.79
C PRO A 108 -1.94 24.76 15.07
N ALA A 109 -1.77 23.64 14.40
CA ALA A 109 -0.58 22.80 14.49
C ALA A 109 -0.23 22.26 13.11
N SER A 110 1.07 22.15 12.81
CA SER A 110 1.54 21.57 11.56
C SER A 110 2.72 20.65 11.80
N GLY A 111 2.93 19.71 10.89
CA GLY A 111 4.04 18.78 10.92
C GLY A 111 4.52 18.42 9.53
N GLN A 112 5.84 18.41 9.34
CA GLN A 112 6.43 17.97 8.08
C GLN A 112 7.51 16.91 8.32
N ARG A 113 7.55 15.89 7.44
CA ARG A 113 8.55 14.83 7.49
C ARG A 113 8.86 14.29 6.11
N GLN A 114 10.12 14.32 5.73
CA GLN A 114 10.58 13.68 4.50
C GLN A 114 11.60 12.59 4.80
N GLY A 115 11.62 11.53 4.00
CA GLY A 115 12.60 10.45 4.15
C GLY A 115 12.17 9.13 3.51
N MET A 116 13.07 8.16 3.62
CA MET A 116 12.77 6.78 3.19
C MET A 116 11.70 6.18 4.07
N GLY A 117 10.72 5.52 3.44
CA GLY A 117 9.81 4.61 4.12
C GLY A 117 10.39 3.19 4.19
N ASP A 118 9.66 2.26 4.79
CA ASP A 118 10.11 0.88 4.92
C ASP A 118 10.16 0.19 3.56
N PRO A 119 11.28 -0.40 3.16
CA PRO A 119 11.36 -1.22 1.95
C PRO A 119 10.45 -2.45 2.05
N VAL A 120 9.91 -2.87 0.90
CA VAL A 120 9.03 -4.05 0.82
C VAL A 120 9.63 -5.07 -0.14
N VAL A 121 9.77 -6.30 0.31
CA VAL A 121 10.07 -7.47 -0.52
C VAL A 121 8.80 -8.27 -0.71
N ARG A 122 8.46 -8.61 -1.97
CA ARG A 122 7.26 -9.40 -2.30
C ARG A 122 7.64 -10.59 -3.17
N LEU A 123 7.11 -11.75 -2.82
CA LEU A 123 7.07 -12.96 -3.64
C LEU A 123 5.62 -13.22 -4.04
N ALA A 124 5.34 -13.27 -5.34
CA ALA A 124 4.04 -13.65 -5.88
C ALA A 124 4.18 -14.90 -6.73
N VAL A 125 3.32 -15.88 -6.50
CA VAL A 125 3.33 -17.19 -7.18
C VAL A 125 1.99 -17.42 -7.83
N ASN A 126 1.97 -17.71 -9.11
CA ASN A 126 0.77 -18.16 -9.80
C ASN A 126 0.59 -19.66 -9.58
N LEU A 127 -0.36 -20.03 -8.74
CA LEU A 127 -0.62 -21.41 -8.31
C LEU A 127 -1.31 -22.23 -9.41
N HIS A 128 -2.19 -21.57 -10.20
CA HIS A 128 -2.96 -22.19 -11.28
C HIS A 128 -3.09 -21.22 -12.46
N GLY A 129 -3.15 -21.76 -13.69
CA GLY A 129 -3.51 -21.01 -14.90
C GLY A 129 -2.41 -20.16 -15.52
N ALA A 130 -1.24 -20.06 -14.89
CA ALA A 130 -0.10 -19.30 -15.41
C ALA A 130 1.21 -20.09 -15.20
N PRO A 131 1.62 -20.92 -16.16
CA PRO A 131 2.90 -21.62 -16.12
C PRO A 131 4.07 -20.66 -16.26
N ALA A 132 5.25 -21.09 -15.85
CA ALA A 132 6.51 -20.42 -16.16
C ALA A 132 6.79 -20.54 -17.66
N LEU A 133 6.90 -19.42 -18.35
CA LEU A 133 7.08 -19.34 -19.79
C LEU A 133 8.35 -18.54 -20.12
N THR A 134 9.05 -18.97 -21.18
CA THR A 134 10.08 -18.13 -21.80
C THR A 134 9.44 -16.89 -22.44
N PRO A 135 10.21 -15.84 -22.78
CA PRO A 135 9.68 -14.67 -23.49
C PRO A 135 9.01 -15.00 -24.85
N GLU A 136 9.50 -16.06 -25.56
CA GLU A 136 8.93 -16.53 -26.80
C GLU A 136 7.55 -17.16 -26.59
N GLU A 137 7.46 -18.11 -25.65
CA GLU A 137 6.21 -18.81 -25.30
C GLU A 137 5.17 -17.85 -24.74
N PHE A 138 5.60 -16.83 -23.98
CA PHE A 138 4.73 -15.82 -23.38
C PHE A 138 3.96 -15.01 -24.45
N ARG A 139 4.53 -14.79 -25.64
CA ARG A 139 3.86 -14.02 -26.73
C ARG A 139 2.59 -14.72 -27.23
N SER A 140 2.54 -16.04 -27.17
CA SER A 140 1.39 -16.84 -27.61
C SER A 140 0.43 -17.19 -26.47
N PHE A 141 0.83 -16.94 -25.24
CA PHE A 141 0.06 -17.28 -24.05
C PHE A 141 -1.22 -16.44 -23.94
N LYS A 142 -2.34 -17.11 -23.79
CA LYS A 142 -3.66 -16.49 -23.57
C LYS A 142 -4.18 -16.87 -22.18
N PRO A 143 -4.09 -15.97 -21.19
CA PRO A 143 -4.60 -16.26 -19.86
C PRO A 143 -6.13 -16.45 -19.90
N LYS A 144 -6.63 -17.38 -19.09
CA LYS A 144 -8.07 -17.54 -18.82
C LYS A 144 -8.32 -17.24 -17.34
N THR A 145 -8.11 -18.23 -16.50
CA THR A 145 -8.21 -18.09 -15.05
C THR A 145 -6.84 -18.27 -14.44
N ILE A 146 -6.42 -17.32 -13.63
CA ILE A 146 -5.18 -17.39 -12.85
C ILE A 146 -5.57 -17.32 -11.38
N ILE A 147 -5.07 -18.25 -10.58
CA ILE A 147 -5.14 -18.20 -9.13
C ILE A 147 -3.72 -18.03 -8.63
N GLY A 148 -3.49 -16.99 -7.85
CA GLY A 148 -2.18 -16.66 -7.32
C GLY A 148 -2.19 -16.41 -5.82
N ALA A 149 -1.02 -16.56 -5.22
CA ALA A 149 -0.76 -16.17 -3.85
C ALA A 149 0.41 -15.22 -3.81
N SER A 150 0.43 -14.30 -2.85
CA SER A 150 1.61 -13.49 -2.61
C SER A 150 1.88 -13.31 -1.12
N PHE A 151 3.16 -13.18 -0.81
CA PHE A 151 3.65 -12.84 0.51
C PHE A 151 4.57 -11.63 0.41
N SER A 152 4.34 -10.63 1.25
CA SER A 152 5.17 -9.42 1.29
C SER A 152 5.68 -9.19 2.70
N VAL A 153 6.92 -8.70 2.78
CA VAL A 153 7.60 -8.34 4.02
C VAL A 153 8.03 -6.89 3.92
N GLY A 154 7.45 -6.04 4.76
CA GLY A 154 7.93 -4.68 5.02
C GLY A 154 9.02 -4.72 6.08
N ILE A 155 10.18 -4.20 5.73
CA ILE A 155 11.39 -4.24 6.57
C ILE A 155 11.54 -2.88 7.27
N PRO A 156 11.69 -2.81 8.60
CA PRO A 156 11.75 -1.55 9.34
C PRO A 156 13.11 -0.83 9.17
N LEU A 157 13.39 -0.38 7.95
CA LEU A 157 14.59 0.37 7.57
C LEU A 157 14.28 1.81 7.17
N GLY A 158 13.03 2.21 7.21
CA GLY A 158 12.60 3.57 6.93
C GLY A 158 13.08 4.56 7.99
N ARG A 159 13.05 5.84 7.63
CA ARG A 159 13.41 6.91 8.56
C ARG A 159 12.44 6.94 9.73
N TYR A 160 12.91 6.52 10.89
CA TYR A 160 12.16 6.52 12.14
C TYR A 160 12.93 7.34 13.20
N ASP A 161 12.22 8.20 13.90
CA ASP A 161 12.72 8.99 15.01
C ASP A 161 11.76 8.80 16.19
N ARG A 162 12.25 8.14 17.22
CA ARG A 162 11.46 7.81 18.42
C ARG A 162 11.00 9.02 19.23
N ASP A 163 11.54 10.22 18.92
CA ASP A 163 11.13 11.46 19.57
C ASP A 163 10.03 12.21 18.80
N ARG A 164 9.61 11.63 17.67
CA ARG A 164 8.62 12.26 16.78
C ARG A 164 7.41 11.37 16.57
N VAL A 165 6.27 12.03 16.44
CA VAL A 165 4.99 11.38 16.10
C VAL A 165 4.95 11.04 14.62
N LEU A 166 5.30 11.99 13.77
CA LEU A 166 5.30 11.80 12.31
C LEU A 166 6.61 11.17 11.85
N ASN A 167 6.52 10.01 11.21
CA ASN A 167 7.65 9.25 10.70
C ASN A 167 7.37 8.67 9.31
N ASN A 168 8.41 8.50 8.50
CA ASN A 168 8.31 7.85 7.18
C ASN A 168 8.41 6.32 7.29
N GLY A 169 9.17 5.79 8.26
CA GLY A 169 9.25 4.37 8.62
C GLY A 169 8.34 4.00 9.79
N THR A 170 8.02 2.72 9.94
CA THR A 170 7.10 2.22 10.96
C THR A 170 7.80 1.72 12.22
N ASN A 171 9.10 1.43 12.13
CA ASN A 171 9.85 0.70 13.16
C ASN A 171 9.21 -0.67 13.52
N ARG A 172 8.54 -1.30 12.55
CA ARG A 172 7.86 -2.59 12.71
C ARG A 172 8.06 -3.46 11.48
N TRP A 173 8.16 -4.75 11.66
CA TRP A 173 8.00 -5.72 10.59
C TRP A 173 6.52 -5.76 10.19
N THR A 174 6.26 -5.72 8.88
CA THR A 174 4.90 -5.87 8.34
C THR A 174 4.88 -7.07 7.41
N LEU A 175 3.98 -8.01 7.67
CA LEU A 175 3.79 -9.21 6.87
C LEU A 175 2.41 -9.14 6.20
N ILE A 176 2.35 -9.40 4.90
CA ILE A 176 1.08 -9.37 4.15
C ILE A 176 0.96 -10.64 3.32
N GLY A 177 0.00 -11.47 3.68
CA GLY A 177 -0.39 -12.65 2.91
C GLY A 177 -1.64 -12.37 2.08
N ARG A 178 -1.65 -12.78 0.79
CA ARG A 178 -2.78 -12.55 -0.11
C ARG A 178 -3.04 -13.77 -0.99
N LEU A 179 -4.30 -13.98 -1.31
CA LEU A 179 -4.79 -14.91 -2.33
C LEU A 179 -5.62 -14.13 -3.34
N GLY A 180 -5.44 -14.38 -4.62
CA GLY A 180 -6.15 -13.67 -5.66
C GLY A 180 -6.50 -14.55 -6.85
N LEU A 181 -7.52 -14.08 -7.55
CA LEU A 181 -8.06 -14.66 -8.76
C LEU A 181 -8.11 -13.59 -9.85
N SER A 182 -7.68 -13.94 -11.05
CA SER A 182 -7.94 -13.18 -12.27
C SER A 182 -8.65 -14.09 -13.26
N HIS A 183 -9.71 -13.60 -13.90
CA HIS A 183 -10.47 -14.35 -14.91
C HIS A 183 -10.73 -13.50 -16.15
N ARG A 184 -10.26 -13.96 -17.30
CA ARG A 184 -10.37 -13.23 -18.56
C ARG A 184 -11.43 -13.82 -19.48
N ILE A 185 -12.35 -12.96 -19.94
CA ILE A 185 -13.40 -13.27 -20.91
C ILE A 185 -13.27 -12.27 -22.07
N GLY A 186 -12.70 -12.71 -23.18
CA GLY A 186 -12.44 -11.82 -24.32
C GLY A 186 -11.48 -10.69 -23.95
N GLN A 187 -11.96 -9.45 -24.04
CA GLN A 187 -11.22 -8.24 -23.68
C GLN A 187 -11.39 -7.83 -22.22
N TRP A 188 -12.31 -8.44 -21.49
CA TRP A 188 -12.57 -8.17 -20.08
C TRP A 188 -11.76 -9.09 -19.19
N GLU A 189 -11.20 -8.54 -18.13
CA GLU A 189 -10.54 -9.28 -17.06
C GLU A 189 -11.12 -8.85 -15.71
N PHE A 190 -11.55 -9.82 -14.92
CA PHE A 190 -12.13 -9.63 -13.59
C PHE A 190 -11.14 -10.10 -12.55
N GLU A 191 -10.86 -9.28 -11.56
CA GLU A 191 -9.91 -9.58 -10.50
C GLU A 191 -10.58 -9.53 -9.13
N SER A 192 -10.14 -10.43 -8.25
CA SER A 192 -10.48 -10.38 -6.82
C SER A 192 -9.27 -10.83 -6.00
N GLU A 193 -9.12 -10.26 -4.81
CA GLU A 193 -8.04 -10.57 -3.88
C GLU A 193 -8.55 -10.46 -2.45
N ALA A 194 -8.17 -11.42 -1.61
CA ALA A 194 -8.34 -11.35 -0.16
C ALA A 194 -7.00 -11.54 0.53
N GLY A 195 -6.79 -10.88 1.66
CA GLY A 195 -5.52 -10.94 2.37
C GLY A 195 -5.61 -10.52 3.81
N VAL A 196 -4.49 -10.69 4.51
CA VAL A 196 -4.30 -10.28 5.90
C VAL A 196 -2.98 -9.53 6.02
N ILE A 197 -3.01 -8.43 6.75
CA ILE A 197 -1.86 -7.61 7.12
C ILE A 197 -1.61 -7.83 8.61
N TRP A 198 -0.41 -8.20 8.95
CA TRP A 198 0.07 -8.30 10.33
C TRP A 198 1.31 -7.43 10.51
N SER A 199 1.43 -6.80 11.68
CA SER A 199 2.61 -6.02 12.04
C SER A 199 3.12 -6.42 13.43
N SER A 200 4.44 -6.43 13.61
CA SER A 200 5.02 -6.57 14.94
C SER A 200 4.72 -5.35 15.81
N SER A 201 4.97 -5.42 17.10
CA SER A 201 4.93 -4.25 17.98
C SER A 201 6.02 -3.23 17.60
N ASN A 202 5.79 -1.96 17.97
CA ASN A 202 6.81 -0.93 18.05
C ASN A 202 6.95 -0.51 19.53
N ASP A 203 8.09 -0.79 20.12
CA ASP A 203 8.32 -0.58 21.56
C ASP A 203 9.02 0.78 21.85
N GLU A 204 9.24 1.60 20.81
CA GLU A 204 9.96 2.88 20.91
C GLU A 204 9.11 4.10 20.52
N VAL A 205 7.80 3.99 20.55
CA VAL A 205 6.92 5.11 20.22
C VAL A 205 7.04 6.19 21.30
N LEU A 206 7.47 7.40 20.89
CA LEU A 206 7.83 8.49 21.80
C LEU A 206 8.72 8.00 22.97
N ARG A 207 9.73 7.21 22.62
CA ARG A 207 10.78 6.61 23.47
C ARG A 207 10.36 5.40 24.30
N THR A 208 9.17 5.42 24.90
CA THR A 208 8.82 4.47 25.97
C THR A 208 7.48 3.78 25.79
N ASN A 209 6.73 4.15 24.74
CA ASN A 209 5.41 3.55 24.55
C ASN A 209 5.51 2.36 23.58
N ARG A 210 4.73 1.33 23.88
CA ARG A 210 4.55 0.14 23.07
C ARG A 210 3.25 0.23 22.29
N LEU A 211 3.36 0.18 20.98
CA LEU A 211 2.23 0.12 20.06
C LEU A 211 2.11 -1.30 19.49
N GLU A 212 0.98 -1.92 19.72
CA GLU A 212 0.58 -3.19 19.12
C GLU A 212 -0.60 -2.96 18.20
N GLN A 213 -0.78 -3.83 17.20
CA GLN A 213 -1.89 -3.74 16.25
C GLN A 213 -2.42 -5.13 15.94
N ASP A 214 -3.71 -5.31 16.08
CA ASP A 214 -4.40 -6.53 15.68
C ASP A 214 -4.35 -6.68 14.14
N PRO A 215 -4.46 -7.89 13.58
CA PRO A 215 -4.44 -8.09 12.14
C PRO A 215 -5.53 -7.29 11.41
N THR A 216 -5.20 -6.81 10.20
CA THR A 216 -6.14 -6.11 9.33
C THR A 216 -6.49 -7.00 8.14
N GLY A 217 -7.76 -7.24 7.90
CA GLY A 217 -8.27 -7.89 6.70
C GLY A 217 -8.23 -6.95 5.50
N LEU A 218 -7.94 -7.49 4.33
CA LEU A 218 -7.92 -6.79 3.05
C LEU A 218 -8.79 -7.53 2.05
N LEU A 219 -9.66 -6.82 1.36
CA LEU A 219 -10.42 -7.31 0.21
C LEU A 219 -10.27 -6.34 -0.96
N ARG A 220 -10.12 -6.87 -2.18
CA ARG A 220 -10.07 -6.09 -3.42
C ARG A 220 -10.90 -6.74 -4.50
N GLY A 221 -11.45 -5.91 -5.40
CA GLY A 221 -12.08 -6.35 -6.62
C GLY A 221 -11.90 -5.33 -7.71
N GLY A 222 -11.86 -5.80 -8.97
CA GLY A 222 -11.69 -4.89 -10.10
C GLY A 222 -12.06 -5.52 -11.43
N VAL A 223 -12.20 -4.65 -12.42
CA VAL A 223 -12.50 -4.99 -13.80
C VAL A 223 -11.54 -4.23 -14.71
N ILE A 224 -10.97 -4.92 -15.69
CA ILE A 224 -10.02 -4.36 -16.65
C ILE A 224 -10.53 -4.64 -18.06
N TYR A 225 -10.48 -3.64 -18.90
CA TYR A 225 -10.73 -3.76 -20.35
C TYR A 225 -9.42 -3.62 -21.13
N HIS A 226 -9.12 -4.60 -21.95
CA HIS A 226 -7.91 -4.63 -22.79
C HIS A 226 -8.23 -4.17 -24.22
N PHE A 227 -7.72 -3.01 -24.61
CA PHE A 227 -7.86 -2.49 -25.97
C PHE A 227 -6.90 -3.16 -26.96
N GLY A 228 -5.76 -3.64 -26.48
CA GLY A 228 -4.72 -4.26 -27.28
C GLY A 228 -3.48 -4.60 -26.46
N PRO A 229 -2.39 -5.03 -27.10
CA PRO A 229 -1.15 -5.35 -26.39
C PRO A 229 -0.61 -4.17 -25.58
N GLY A 230 -0.58 -4.33 -24.24
CA GLY A 230 -0.08 -3.31 -23.33
C GLY A 230 -1.03 -2.12 -23.07
N VAL A 231 -2.16 -2.00 -23.80
CA VAL A 231 -3.14 -0.92 -23.60
C VAL A 231 -4.36 -1.47 -22.88
N TRP A 232 -4.62 -0.96 -21.68
CA TRP A 232 -5.78 -1.34 -20.90
C TRP A 232 -6.26 -0.19 -20.00
N LEU A 233 -7.54 -0.22 -19.67
CA LEU A 233 -8.20 0.62 -18.68
C LEU A 233 -8.81 -0.29 -17.63
N GLY A 234 -8.63 0.01 -16.36
CA GLY A 234 -9.20 -0.75 -15.25
C GLY A 234 -9.74 0.14 -14.16
N GLY A 235 -10.72 -0.39 -13.43
CA GLY A 235 -11.26 0.23 -12.24
C GLY A 235 -11.53 -0.84 -11.17
N GLY A 236 -11.55 -0.42 -9.92
CA GLY A 236 -11.78 -1.35 -8.83
C GLY A 236 -11.94 -0.67 -7.48
N PHE A 237 -12.05 -1.50 -6.47
CA PHE A 237 -12.15 -1.07 -5.08
C PHE A 237 -11.20 -1.87 -4.18
N SER A 238 -10.93 -1.33 -3.01
CA SER A 238 -10.31 -2.04 -1.90
C SER A 238 -11.05 -1.72 -0.59
N TYR A 239 -11.03 -2.69 0.31
CA TYR A 239 -11.65 -2.60 1.62
C TYR A 239 -10.69 -3.11 2.69
N LEU A 240 -10.51 -2.33 3.75
CA LEU A 240 -9.76 -2.70 4.95
C LEU A 240 -10.69 -2.80 6.14
N TYR A 241 -10.53 -3.88 6.91
CA TYR A 241 -11.32 -4.14 8.10
C TYR A 241 -10.44 -4.65 9.26
N GLY A 242 -10.65 -4.11 10.47
CA GLY A 242 -9.90 -4.51 11.66
C GLY A 242 -8.69 -3.63 11.93
N GLY A 243 -7.67 -4.19 12.55
CA GLY A 243 -6.41 -3.50 12.84
C GLY A 243 -6.49 -2.53 14.01
N ASP A 244 -7.35 -2.85 15.00
CA ASP A 244 -7.39 -2.12 16.29
C ASP A 244 -6.01 -2.06 16.91
N THR A 245 -5.65 -0.92 17.50
CA THR A 245 -4.37 -0.78 18.17
C THR A 245 -4.48 -0.83 19.69
N LYS A 246 -3.34 -1.16 20.32
CA LYS A 246 -3.16 -1.08 21.76
C LYS A 246 -1.93 -0.23 22.04
N LEU A 247 -2.07 0.77 22.87
CA LEU A 247 -0.96 1.58 23.35
C LEU A 247 -0.72 1.26 24.83
N ASN A 248 0.46 0.71 25.13
CA ASN A 248 0.82 0.22 26.48
C ASN A 248 -0.22 -0.75 27.06
N GLY A 249 -0.77 -1.64 26.21
CA GLY A 249 -1.79 -2.62 26.58
C GLY A 249 -3.23 -2.07 26.64
N VAL A 250 -3.44 -0.76 26.52
CA VAL A 250 -4.77 -0.13 26.48
C VAL A 250 -5.31 -0.16 25.06
N LYS A 251 -6.43 -0.86 24.86
CA LYS A 251 -7.11 -0.94 23.54
C LYS A 251 -7.70 0.43 23.18
N ARG A 252 -7.62 0.75 21.89
CA ARG A 252 -8.18 1.98 21.32
C ARG A 252 -9.38 1.66 20.44
N ASP A 253 -10.21 2.66 20.17
CA ASP A 253 -11.34 2.56 19.25
C ASP A 253 -10.95 3.05 17.84
N ASP A 254 -9.83 2.53 17.32
CA ASP A 254 -9.28 2.89 16.02
C ASP A 254 -9.45 1.79 14.95
N HIS A 255 -10.51 1.00 15.09
CA HIS A 255 -10.93 -0.02 14.16
C HIS A 255 -11.11 0.54 12.75
N ARG A 256 -10.47 -0.06 11.77
CA ARG A 256 -10.60 0.32 10.37
C ARG A 256 -11.85 -0.30 9.75
N ASN A 257 -12.56 0.52 8.99
CA ASN A 257 -13.66 0.15 8.13
C ASN A 257 -13.61 1.10 6.94
N ASN A 258 -12.62 0.87 6.06
CA ASN A 258 -12.22 1.86 5.06
C ASN A 258 -12.38 1.30 3.65
N TRP A 259 -13.09 2.03 2.81
CA TRP A 259 -13.27 1.74 1.40
C TRP A 259 -12.49 2.73 0.54
N ARG A 260 -11.88 2.22 -0.51
CA ARG A 260 -11.29 3.01 -1.59
C ARG A 260 -11.75 2.51 -2.94
N VAL A 261 -11.86 3.45 -3.88
CA VAL A 261 -12.09 3.14 -5.29
C VAL A 261 -10.91 3.68 -6.10
N GLY A 262 -10.75 3.19 -7.31
CA GLY A 262 -9.71 3.72 -8.18
C GLY A 262 -9.86 3.28 -9.62
N ALA A 263 -9.20 4.03 -10.49
CA ALA A 263 -9.07 3.73 -11.90
C ALA A 263 -7.62 3.87 -12.35
N ALA A 264 -7.23 3.10 -13.36
CA ALA A 264 -5.91 3.16 -13.94
C ALA A 264 -5.98 2.91 -15.45
N ILE A 265 -5.18 3.65 -16.20
CA ILE A 265 -4.93 3.42 -17.62
C ILE A 265 -3.45 3.12 -17.82
N SER A 266 -3.16 2.17 -18.70
CA SER A 266 -1.79 1.81 -19.03
C SER A 266 -1.62 1.72 -20.54
N PHE A 267 -0.46 2.17 -21.03
CA PHE A 267 -0.12 2.17 -22.45
C PHE A 267 1.40 2.07 -22.65
N PRO A 268 1.85 1.40 -23.74
CA PRO A 268 3.26 1.34 -24.07
C PRO A 268 3.71 2.68 -24.68
N LEU A 269 4.89 3.16 -24.28
CA LEU A 269 5.58 4.30 -24.90
C LEU A 269 6.48 3.84 -26.04
N ALA A 270 7.16 2.70 -25.84
CA ALA A 270 8.05 2.07 -26.79
C ALA A 270 8.19 0.58 -26.39
N ARG A 271 8.96 -0.20 -27.17
CA ARG A 271 9.24 -1.59 -26.85
C ARG A 271 9.97 -1.71 -25.50
N GLY A 272 9.35 -2.41 -24.53
CA GLY A 272 9.87 -2.56 -23.17
C GLY A 272 9.67 -1.33 -22.28
N HIS A 273 8.90 -0.33 -22.70
CA HIS A 273 8.61 0.88 -21.94
C HIS A 273 7.09 1.05 -21.77
N GLN A 274 6.63 1.06 -20.56
CA GLN A 274 5.22 1.14 -20.19
C GLN A 274 4.98 2.36 -19.30
N MET A 275 3.89 3.07 -19.55
CA MET A 275 3.39 4.14 -18.70
C MET A 275 2.04 3.74 -18.12
N GLN A 276 1.79 4.12 -16.88
CA GLN A 276 0.51 3.95 -16.21
C GLN A 276 0.15 5.23 -15.47
N LEU A 277 -1.08 5.69 -15.66
CA LEU A 277 -1.71 6.73 -14.85
C LEU A 277 -2.74 6.08 -13.95
N ARG A 278 -2.86 6.55 -12.73
CA ARG A 278 -3.80 6.04 -11.73
C ARG A 278 -4.37 7.18 -10.92
N VAL A 279 -5.64 7.05 -10.59
CA VAL A 279 -6.33 7.85 -9.56
C VAL A 279 -7.00 6.90 -8.60
N THR A 280 -6.88 7.18 -7.31
CA THR A 280 -7.59 6.45 -6.25
C THR A 280 -8.15 7.46 -5.26
N ASP A 281 -9.29 7.12 -4.69
CA ASP A 281 -10.01 7.98 -3.76
C ASP A 281 -10.56 7.17 -2.59
N GLY A 282 -10.52 7.72 -1.39
CA GLY A 282 -11.20 7.19 -0.22
C GLY A 282 -12.69 7.55 -0.31
N VAL A 283 -13.53 6.54 -0.26
CA VAL A 283 -15.01 6.74 -0.35
C VAL A 283 -15.64 6.80 1.03
N ALA A 284 -15.07 6.08 1.96
CA ALA A 284 -15.49 6.04 3.35
C ALA A 284 -14.32 5.57 4.21
N SER A 285 -13.82 6.42 5.05
CA SER A 285 -12.74 6.13 6.00
C SER A 285 -13.21 6.38 7.42
N ARG A 286 -13.29 5.32 8.24
CA ARG A 286 -13.60 5.50 9.66
C ARG A 286 -12.39 6.07 10.41
N ILE A 287 -11.22 5.49 10.20
CA ILE A 287 -9.96 5.90 10.83
C ILE A 287 -8.84 5.81 9.80
N GLY A 288 -8.01 6.84 9.75
CA GLY A 288 -6.88 6.94 8.83
C GLY A 288 -7.08 7.99 7.76
N GLY A 289 -6.24 7.95 6.73
CA GLY A 289 -6.29 8.92 5.64
C GLY A 289 -7.42 8.62 4.65
N ASP A 290 -8.19 9.65 4.37
CA ASP A 290 -9.15 9.73 3.28
C ASP A 290 -8.54 10.61 2.18
N PHE A 291 -7.74 10.00 1.33
CA PHE A 291 -6.92 10.70 0.34
C PHE A 291 -7.38 10.42 -1.08
N THR A 292 -7.49 11.46 -1.87
CA THR A 292 -7.39 11.37 -3.32
C THR A 292 -5.92 11.29 -3.70
N THR A 293 -5.56 10.30 -4.50
CA THR A 293 -4.16 10.06 -4.93
C THR A 293 -4.08 9.99 -6.44
N TYR A 294 -3.21 10.80 -7.03
CA TYR A 294 -2.84 10.77 -8.44
C TYR A 294 -1.45 10.15 -8.56
N ALA A 295 -1.30 9.13 -9.40
CA ALA A 295 -0.01 8.46 -9.57
C ALA A 295 0.37 8.30 -11.05
N LEU A 296 1.66 8.50 -11.30
CA LEU A 296 2.32 8.26 -12.58
C LEU A 296 3.38 7.17 -12.36
N ALA A 297 3.29 6.08 -13.11
CA ALA A 297 4.25 4.99 -13.06
C ALA A 297 4.88 4.75 -14.44
N TYR A 298 6.19 4.72 -14.49
CA TYR A 298 6.96 4.30 -15.64
C TYR A 298 7.64 2.97 -15.33
N THR A 299 7.53 2.00 -16.25
CA THR A 299 8.17 0.69 -16.12
C THR A 299 8.98 0.37 -17.37
N ARG A 300 10.26 0.00 -17.16
CA ARG A 300 11.16 -0.56 -18.16
C ARG A 300 11.27 -2.07 -17.97
N THR A 301 11.08 -2.81 -19.05
CA THR A 301 11.23 -4.27 -19.13
C THR A 301 12.48 -4.61 -19.94
N PHE A 302 13.36 -5.50 -19.43
CA PHE A 302 14.62 -5.90 -20.09
C PHE A 302 15.05 -7.30 -19.65
#